data_e23bfaa83b1bbd323e9db94c5f4c4f26
#
_entry.id   e23bfaa83b1bbd323e9db94c5f4c4f26
#
_cell.length_a   1.000
_cell.length_b   1.000
_cell.length_c   1.000
_cell.angle_alpha   90.00
_cell.angle_beta   90.00
_cell.angle_gamma   90.00
#
_symmetry.space_group_name_H-M   'P 1'
#
loop_
_entity.id
_entity.type
_entity.pdbx_description
1 polymer ?
#
loop_
_entity_poly.entity_id
_entity_poly.type
_entity_poly.pdbx_seq_one_letter_code
_entity_poly.pdbx_strand_id
1 'polypeptide(L)'
;MNTIADIKHAFFINLDSRPDRKQHVEGQLSSLGIAAQRFKAIKLKNGAIGCSMSHLKLLETAKANNWPHILIVEDDILFTNPSLFVEQLGHFLVKHKDFDVALFAGNNMPPYAVIDDACVRVSKCQTTTGYLVQRHYYDTLIANFKTGTRLLIREPHKPYLYAIDKYWFHLQEIHKWYLITPLTVVQREDYSDIEKRPTNYSRAMLDLDKEAFFKPLMEKAAKAELRNLTF
;
A
#
# COMPACT_ATOMS: atom_id res chain seq x y z
N MET A 1 -13.75 -5.53 14.09
CA MET A 1 -12.50 -5.07 14.76
C MET A 1 -12.77 -3.71 15.38
N ASN A 2 -12.29 -3.46 16.60
CA ASN A 2 -12.43 -2.19 17.30
C ASN A 2 -11.07 -1.57 17.65
N THR A 3 -10.04 -2.39 17.72
CA THR A 3 -8.70 -2.00 18.09
C THR A 3 -7.67 -2.71 17.22
N ILE A 4 -6.43 -2.23 17.25
CA ILE A 4 -5.31 -2.88 16.57
C ILE A 4 -5.06 -4.31 17.09
N ALA A 5 -5.37 -4.57 18.38
CA ALA A 5 -5.24 -5.88 18.99
C ALA A 5 -6.22 -6.92 18.41
N ASP A 6 -7.26 -6.49 17.68
CA ASP A 6 -8.19 -7.39 17.00
C ASP A 6 -7.64 -7.90 15.66
N ILE A 7 -6.53 -7.36 15.18
CA ILE A 7 -5.86 -7.83 13.96
C ILE A 7 -5.09 -9.12 14.28
N LYS A 8 -5.77 -10.27 14.13
CA LYS A 8 -5.24 -11.60 14.49
C LYS A 8 -4.51 -12.30 13.36
N HIS A 9 -4.76 -11.92 12.11
CA HIS A 9 -4.17 -12.53 10.92
C HIS A 9 -3.29 -11.49 10.22
N ALA A 10 -2.07 -11.33 10.71
CA ALA A 10 -1.08 -10.39 10.19
C ALA A 10 0.13 -11.14 9.63
N PHE A 11 0.58 -10.73 8.45
CA PHE A 11 1.73 -11.31 7.76
C PHE A 11 2.63 -10.22 7.19
N PHE A 12 3.95 -10.46 7.27
CA PHE A 12 4.92 -9.66 6.53
C PHE A 12 5.63 -10.50 5.47
N ILE A 13 5.76 -9.95 4.27
CA ILE A 13 6.42 -10.59 3.12
C ILE A 13 7.90 -10.23 3.18
N ASN A 14 8.78 -11.26 3.19
CA ASN A 14 10.22 -11.03 3.28
C ASN A 14 11.00 -12.10 2.53
N LEU A 15 12.02 -11.67 1.76
CA LEU A 15 12.98 -12.57 1.08
C LEU A 15 13.95 -13.18 2.09
N ASP A 16 14.33 -14.45 1.90
CA ASP A 16 15.36 -15.10 2.73
C ASP A 16 16.72 -14.39 2.66
N SER A 17 16.98 -13.70 1.55
CA SER A 17 18.22 -12.93 1.33
C SER A 17 18.24 -11.57 2.06
N ARG A 18 17.14 -11.18 2.74
CA ARG A 18 17.01 -9.89 3.44
C ARG A 18 16.73 -10.07 4.93
N PRO A 19 17.66 -10.67 5.70
CA PRO A 19 17.52 -10.79 7.17
C PRO A 19 17.50 -9.42 7.88
N ASP A 20 18.16 -8.41 7.31
CA ASP A 20 18.13 -7.02 7.75
C ASP A 20 16.72 -6.44 7.73
N ARG A 21 15.97 -6.65 6.64
CA ARG A 21 14.58 -6.20 6.52
C ARG A 21 13.64 -7.01 7.40
N LYS A 22 13.92 -8.31 7.59
CA LYS A 22 13.15 -9.14 8.53
C LYS A 22 13.21 -8.55 9.94
N GLN A 23 14.41 -8.30 10.46
CA GLN A 23 14.60 -7.71 11.80
C GLN A 23 13.92 -6.33 11.91
N HIS A 24 14.01 -5.51 10.84
CA HIS A 24 13.36 -4.20 10.79
C HIS A 24 11.84 -4.31 10.94
N VAL A 25 11.17 -5.09 10.08
CA VAL A 25 9.70 -5.19 10.08
C VAL A 25 9.16 -5.85 11.36
N GLU A 26 9.85 -6.83 11.91
CA GLU A 26 9.52 -7.44 13.19
C GLU A 26 9.53 -6.39 14.32
N GLY A 27 10.55 -5.53 14.36
CA GLY A 27 10.61 -4.41 15.30
C GLY A 27 9.49 -3.38 15.11
N GLN A 28 9.19 -3.02 13.85
CA GLN A 28 8.11 -2.10 13.51
C GLN A 28 6.74 -2.62 13.98
N LEU A 29 6.40 -3.87 13.66
CA LEU A 29 5.11 -4.46 14.01
C LEU A 29 4.98 -4.73 15.51
N SER A 30 6.08 -5.14 16.17
CA SER A 30 6.13 -5.33 17.61
C SER A 30 5.86 -4.03 18.37
N SER A 31 6.39 -2.89 17.88
CA SER A 31 6.16 -1.57 18.51
C SER A 31 4.69 -1.14 18.48
N LEU A 32 3.90 -1.70 17.57
CA LEU A 32 2.44 -1.49 17.49
C LEU A 32 1.63 -2.54 18.25
N GLY A 33 2.26 -3.54 18.84
CA GLY A 33 1.58 -4.69 19.44
C GLY A 33 0.95 -5.66 18.43
N ILE A 34 1.39 -5.64 17.16
CA ILE A 34 0.91 -6.56 16.12
C ILE A 34 1.79 -7.80 16.09
N ALA A 35 1.21 -8.96 16.43
CA ALA A 35 1.86 -10.27 16.25
C ALA A 35 1.72 -10.73 14.80
N ALA A 36 2.73 -10.49 13.97
CA ALA A 36 2.73 -10.87 12.56
C ALA A 36 3.60 -12.11 12.31
N GLN A 37 3.16 -12.92 11.34
CA GLN A 37 3.89 -14.09 10.87
C GLN A 37 4.67 -13.75 9.60
N ARG A 38 5.87 -14.31 9.48
CA ARG A 38 6.65 -14.15 8.26
C ARG A 38 6.05 -15.02 7.14
N PHE A 39 5.79 -14.42 6.00
CA PHE A 39 5.58 -15.10 4.73
C PHE A 39 6.87 -15.06 3.92
N LYS A 40 7.41 -16.24 3.57
CA LYS A 40 8.57 -16.33 2.70
C LYS A 40 8.20 -15.85 1.30
N ALA A 41 8.76 -14.71 0.89
CA ALA A 41 8.49 -14.11 -0.40
C ALA A 41 8.81 -15.02 -1.58
N ILE A 42 7.97 -15.03 -2.59
CA ILE A 42 8.20 -15.78 -3.83
C ILE A 42 9.26 -15.02 -4.65
N LYS A 43 10.47 -15.58 -4.68
CA LYS A 43 11.60 -14.99 -5.42
C LYS A 43 11.55 -15.41 -6.88
N LEU A 44 11.40 -14.44 -7.78
CA LEU A 44 11.48 -14.65 -9.22
C LEU A 44 12.51 -13.71 -9.85
N LYS A 45 12.96 -14.02 -11.08
CA LYS A 45 13.86 -13.14 -11.84
C LYS A 45 13.24 -11.75 -12.05
N ASN A 46 11.94 -11.68 -12.33
CA ASN A 46 11.17 -10.45 -12.31
C ASN A 46 10.57 -10.26 -10.90
N GLY A 47 11.12 -9.31 -10.13
CA GLY A 47 10.71 -9.04 -8.75
C GLY A 47 9.27 -8.58 -8.61
N ALA A 48 8.74 -7.81 -9.57
CA ALA A 48 7.35 -7.35 -9.54
C ALA A 48 6.36 -8.52 -9.68
N ILE A 49 6.68 -9.55 -10.48
CA ILE A 49 5.87 -10.76 -10.57
C ILE A 49 5.96 -11.54 -9.26
N GLY A 50 7.14 -11.68 -8.67
CA GLY A 50 7.34 -12.36 -7.39
C GLY A 50 6.57 -11.68 -6.24
N CYS A 51 6.61 -10.36 -6.18
CA CYS A 51 5.83 -9.54 -5.25
C CYS A 51 4.33 -9.83 -5.45
N SER A 52 3.81 -9.65 -6.67
CA SER A 52 2.40 -9.90 -6.99
C SER A 52 1.93 -11.30 -6.59
N MET A 53 2.73 -12.33 -6.85
CA MET A 53 2.41 -13.71 -6.49
C MET A 53 2.44 -13.95 -4.97
N SER A 54 3.32 -13.27 -4.23
CA SER A 54 3.39 -13.37 -2.78
C SER A 54 2.12 -12.81 -2.12
N HIS A 55 1.69 -11.63 -2.52
CA HIS A 55 0.44 -11.02 -2.04
C HIS A 55 -0.79 -11.86 -2.42
N LEU A 56 -0.86 -12.33 -3.67
CA LEU A 56 -1.93 -13.20 -4.13
C LEU A 56 -2.03 -14.48 -3.29
N LYS A 57 -0.90 -15.12 -3.00
CA LYS A 57 -0.87 -16.36 -2.21
C LYS A 57 -1.36 -16.16 -0.79
N LEU A 58 -1.04 -15.03 -0.15
CA LEU A 58 -1.55 -14.68 1.18
C LEU A 58 -3.06 -14.47 1.18
N LEU A 59 -3.62 -13.78 0.18
CA LEU A 59 -5.07 -13.62 0.04
C LEU A 59 -5.79 -14.95 -0.20
N GLU A 60 -5.23 -15.83 -1.05
CA GLU A 60 -5.76 -17.18 -1.27
C GLU A 60 -5.73 -18.01 0.02
N THR A 61 -4.67 -17.88 0.81
CA THR A 61 -4.54 -18.55 2.11
C THR A 61 -5.58 -18.01 3.10
N ALA A 62 -5.77 -16.69 3.17
CA ALA A 62 -6.79 -16.08 4.02
C ALA A 62 -8.20 -16.57 3.67
N LYS A 63 -8.51 -16.63 2.37
CA LYS A 63 -9.80 -17.15 1.88
C LYS A 63 -9.98 -18.63 2.23
N ALA A 64 -8.98 -19.46 1.97
CA ALA A 64 -9.04 -20.92 2.22
C ALA A 64 -9.25 -21.24 3.72
N ASN A 65 -8.66 -20.45 4.61
CA ASN A 65 -8.81 -20.58 6.06
C ASN A 65 -10.02 -19.81 6.63
N ASN A 66 -10.79 -19.16 5.77
CA ASN A 66 -11.98 -18.41 6.16
C ASN A 66 -11.69 -17.33 7.23
N TRP A 67 -10.49 -16.70 7.20
CA TRP A 67 -10.14 -15.65 8.14
C TRP A 67 -11.03 -14.42 7.96
N PRO A 68 -11.46 -13.76 9.04
CA PRO A 68 -12.37 -12.61 8.96
C PRO A 68 -11.69 -11.38 8.31
N HIS A 69 -10.38 -11.31 8.38
CA HIS A 69 -9.54 -10.28 7.78
C HIS A 69 -8.11 -10.81 7.59
N ILE A 70 -7.31 -10.11 6.81
CA ILE A 70 -5.86 -10.28 6.73
C ILE A 70 -5.17 -8.92 6.65
N LEU A 71 -4.13 -8.72 7.45
CA LEU A 71 -3.16 -7.65 7.30
C LEU A 71 -1.94 -8.20 6.54
N ILE A 72 -1.57 -7.55 5.46
CA ILE A 72 -0.37 -7.85 4.69
C ILE A 72 0.51 -6.61 4.68
N VAL A 73 1.78 -6.76 5.07
CA VAL A 73 2.79 -5.70 5.01
C VAL A 73 4.05 -6.17 4.28
N GLU A 74 4.77 -5.23 3.68
CA GLU A 74 6.10 -5.45 3.12
C GLU A 74 7.17 -5.21 4.19
N ASP A 75 8.36 -5.80 3.98
CA ASP A 75 9.43 -5.80 4.98
C ASP A 75 10.20 -4.47 5.09
N ASP A 76 9.82 -3.48 4.28
CA ASP A 76 10.35 -2.10 4.32
C ASP A 76 9.36 -1.07 4.90
N ILE A 77 8.23 -1.52 5.45
CA ILE A 77 7.30 -0.61 6.14
C ILE A 77 7.99 0.10 7.29
N LEU A 78 7.77 1.42 7.41
CA LEU A 78 8.30 2.26 8.48
C LEU A 78 7.19 3.15 9.04
N PHE A 79 6.92 3.02 10.33
CA PHE A 79 6.01 3.89 11.08
C PHE A 79 6.80 5.07 11.65
N THR A 80 6.64 6.25 11.05
CA THR A 80 7.35 7.48 11.46
C THR A 80 6.78 8.06 12.77
N ASN A 81 5.52 7.75 13.08
CA ASN A 81 4.87 8.07 14.35
C ASN A 81 3.93 6.92 14.76
N PRO A 82 4.48 5.85 15.40
CA PRO A 82 3.69 4.67 15.76
C PRO A 82 2.49 4.96 16.67
N SER A 83 2.64 5.84 17.66
CA SER A 83 1.56 6.17 18.60
C SER A 83 0.38 6.82 17.92
N LEU A 84 0.63 7.82 17.05
CA LEU A 84 -0.42 8.48 16.28
C LEU A 84 -1.08 7.52 15.30
N PHE A 85 -0.29 6.63 14.66
CA PHE A 85 -0.85 5.62 13.76
C PHE A 85 -1.82 4.67 14.50
N VAL A 86 -1.45 4.19 15.68
CA VAL A 86 -2.29 3.31 16.52
C VAL A 86 -3.60 4.01 16.90
N GLU A 87 -3.53 5.28 17.29
CA GLU A 87 -4.72 6.10 17.62
C GLU A 87 -5.64 6.23 16.41
N GLN A 88 -5.12 6.64 15.25
CA GLN A 88 -5.92 6.85 14.04
C GLN A 88 -6.50 5.55 13.48
N LEU A 89 -5.70 4.46 13.45
CA LEU A 89 -6.22 3.16 13.07
C LEU A 89 -7.33 2.68 14.04
N GLY A 90 -7.18 2.94 15.34
CA GLY A 90 -8.21 2.66 16.34
C GLY A 90 -9.50 3.42 16.04
N HIS A 91 -9.43 4.73 15.80
CA HIS A 91 -10.60 5.54 15.42
C HIS A 91 -11.25 5.02 14.12
N PHE A 92 -10.44 4.71 13.10
CA PHE A 92 -10.92 4.13 11.85
C PHE A 92 -11.66 2.81 12.08
N LEU A 93 -11.08 1.87 12.83
CA LEU A 93 -11.66 0.55 13.09
C LEU A 93 -12.96 0.62 13.91
N VAL A 94 -13.16 1.64 14.72
CA VAL A 94 -14.41 1.87 15.45
C VAL A 94 -15.50 2.42 14.54
N LYS A 95 -15.18 3.44 13.71
CA LYS A 95 -16.15 4.16 12.89
C LYS A 95 -16.52 3.44 11.59
N HIS A 96 -15.54 2.82 10.93
CA HIS A 96 -15.70 2.23 9.60
C HIS A 96 -15.67 0.70 9.65
N LYS A 97 -16.83 0.07 9.85
CA LYS A 97 -16.93 -1.41 9.97
C LYS A 97 -17.01 -2.12 8.61
N ASP A 98 -17.44 -1.44 7.59
CA ASP A 98 -17.79 -1.97 6.28
C ASP A 98 -16.78 -1.60 5.18
N PHE A 99 -15.53 -1.27 5.56
CA PHE A 99 -14.48 -1.06 4.58
C PHE A 99 -14.11 -2.35 3.83
N ASP A 100 -13.67 -2.21 2.59
CA ASP A 100 -13.13 -3.32 1.80
C ASP A 100 -11.63 -3.49 2.05
N VAL A 101 -10.89 -2.37 1.94
CA VAL A 101 -9.44 -2.31 2.19
C VAL A 101 -9.10 -1.03 2.96
N ALA A 102 -8.28 -1.15 4.00
CA ALA A 102 -7.63 -0.03 4.68
C ALA A 102 -6.13 -0.05 4.39
N LEU A 103 -5.65 0.97 3.69
CA LEU A 103 -4.24 1.18 3.39
C LEU A 103 -3.57 1.85 4.60
N PHE A 104 -2.48 1.28 5.10
CA PHE A 104 -1.67 1.87 6.16
C PHE A 104 -0.71 2.90 5.62
N ALA A 105 -0.25 2.69 4.40
CA ALA A 105 0.66 3.55 3.67
C ALA A 105 0.27 3.62 2.19
N GLY A 106 0.63 4.69 1.53
CA GLY A 106 0.36 4.81 0.11
C GLY A 106 0.93 6.07 -0.53
N ASN A 107 1.32 5.94 -1.78
CA ASN A 107 1.61 7.07 -2.63
C ASN A 107 0.30 7.47 -3.33
N ASN A 108 -0.51 8.31 -2.66
CA ASN A 108 -1.81 8.74 -3.16
C ASN A 108 -1.66 9.81 -4.24
N MET A 109 -2.49 9.72 -5.28
CA MET A 109 -2.66 10.76 -6.29
C MET A 109 -4.10 11.29 -6.21
N PRO A 110 -4.31 12.61 -6.21
CA PRO A 110 -5.65 13.18 -6.27
C PRO A 110 -6.42 12.72 -7.52
N PRO A 111 -7.77 12.69 -7.48
CA PRO A 111 -8.61 13.11 -6.36
C PRO A 111 -8.76 12.05 -5.27
N TYR A 112 -9.07 12.50 -4.07
CA TYR A 112 -9.51 11.70 -2.93
C TYR A 112 -10.63 12.44 -2.19
N ALA A 113 -11.37 11.74 -1.33
CA ALA A 113 -12.40 12.36 -0.49
C ALA A 113 -12.00 12.26 0.98
N VAL A 114 -11.96 13.38 1.68
CA VAL A 114 -11.82 13.40 3.14
C VAL A 114 -13.09 12.82 3.75
N ILE A 115 -12.97 11.79 4.56
CA ILE A 115 -14.10 11.14 5.22
C ILE A 115 -14.22 11.64 6.66
N ASP A 116 -13.10 11.63 7.39
CA ASP A 116 -12.97 12.21 8.71
C ASP A 116 -11.48 12.47 9.04
N ASP A 117 -11.18 12.70 10.32
CA ASP A 117 -9.83 12.96 10.81
C ASP A 117 -8.91 11.72 10.80
N ALA A 118 -9.47 10.52 10.66
CA ALA A 118 -8.72 9.26 10.68
C ALA A 118 -8.47 8.67 9.29
N CYS A 119 -9.22 9.08 8.25
CA CYS A 119 -9.03 8.51 6.92
C CYS A 119 -9.54 9.37 5.76
N VAL A 120 -8.98 9.10 4.59
CA VAL A 120 -9.48 9.57 3.30
C VAL A 120 -9.86 8.37 2.42
N ARG A 121 -10.88 8.53 1.57
CA ARG A 121 -11.22 7.56 0.53
C ARG A 121 -10.40 7.84 -0.71
N VAL A 122 -9.66 6.84 -1.17
CA VAL A 122 -8.72 6.97 -2.28
C VAL A 122 -9.28 6.44 -3.60
N SER A 123 -8.74 6.93 -4.72
CA SER A 123 -9.04 6.46 -6.07
C SER A 123 -7.79 6.01 -6.85
N LYS A 124 -6.62 6.56 -6.52
CA LYS A 124 -5.34 6.27 -7.19
C LYS A 124 -4.19 6.24 -6.18
N CYS A 125 -4.29 5.35 -5.21
CA CYS A 125 -3.25 5.14 -4.21
C CYS A 125 -2.46 3.87 -4.53
N GLN A 126 -1.16 4.02 -4.76
CA GLN A 126 -0.26 2.92 -5.07
C GLN A 126 0.60 2.54 -3.86
N THR A 127 1.31 1.48 -3.96
CA THR A 127 2.17 0.71 -3.05
C THR A 127 1.42 -0.30 -2.20
N THR A 128 2.01 -1.47 -2.08
CA THR A 128 1.53 -2.58 -1.26
C THR A 128 2.20 -2.64 0.12
N THR A 129 2.81 -1.54 0.55
CA THR A 129 3.60 -1.42 1.78
C THR A 129 2.90 -1.96 3.03
N GLY A 130 1.58 -1.70 3.15
CA GLY A 130 0.77 -2.23 4.24
C GLY A 130 -0.71 -1.99 4.03
N TYR A 131 -1.51 -3.05 4.11
CA TYR A 131 -2.96 -2.96 3.93
C TYR A 131 -3.72 -4.08 4.63
N LEU A 132 -4.90 -3.74 5.12
CA LEU A 132 -5.83 -4.62 5.82
C LEU A 132 -7.04 -4.87 4.94
N VAL A 133 -7.39 -6.16 4.70
CA VAL A 133 -8.49 -6.58 3.82
C VAL A 133 -9.54 -7.34 4.62
N GLN A 134 -10.82 -7.01 4.42
CA GLN A 134 -11.95 -7.74 4.98
C GLN A 134 -12.27 -8.99 4.17
N ARG A 135 -12.78 -10.04 4.84
CA ARG A 135 -13.09 -11.34 4.22
C ARG A 135 -14.03 -11.24 3.01
N HIS A 136 -15.06 -10.40 3.08
CA HIS A 136 -16.03 -10.25 2.00
C HIS A 136 -15.40 -9.74 0.70
N TYR A 137 -14.20 -9.14 0.78
CA TYR A 137 -13.50 -8.57 -0.36
C TYR A 137 -12.42 -9.47 -0.97
N TYR A 138 -12.13 -10.63 -0.37
CA TYR A 138 -11.06 -11.53 -0.86
C TYR A 138 -11.26 -11.93 -2.31
N ASP A 139 -12.46 -12.33 -2.72
CA ASP A 139 -12.71 -12.81 -4.08
C ASP A 139 -12.46 -11.73 -5.13
N THR A 140 -12.90 -10.51 -4.86
CA THR A 140 -12.69 -9.35 -5.73
C THR A 140 -11.19 -9.05 -5.89
N LEU A 141 -10.47 -8.99 -4.77
CA LEU A 141 -9.04 -8.66 -4.80
C LEU A 141 -8.19 -9.80 -5.40
N ILE A 142 -8.51 -11.05 -5.12
CA ILE A 142 -7.87 -12.24 -5.73
C ILE A 142 -8.06 -12.23 -7.25
N ALA A 143 -9.26 -11.99 -7.74
CA ALA A 143 -9.54 -11.92 -9.17
C ALA A 143 -8.74 -10.80 -9.86
N ASN A 144 -8.67 -9.63 -9.24
CA ASN A 144 -7.87 -8.50 -9.68
C ASN A 144 -6.38 -8.86 -9.74
N PHE A 145 -5.80 -9.37 -8.66
CA PHE A 145 -4.39 -9.74 -8.58
C PHE A 145 -4.03 -10.84 -9.58
N LYS A 146 -4.88 -11.85 -9.76
CA LYS A 146 -4.69 -12.89 -10.79
C LYS A 146 -4.64 -12.30 -12.20
N THR A 147 -5.53 -11.37 -12.50
CA THR A 147 -5.59 -10.75 -13.82
C THR A 147 -4.37 -9.85 -14.06
N GLY A 148 -4.04 -8.96 -13.13
CA GLY A 148 -2.85 -8.10 -13.21
C GLY A 148 -1.57 -8.90 -13.33
N THR A 149 -1.39 -9.94 -12.48
CA THR A 149 -0.21 -10.81 -12.54
C THR A 149 -0.09 -11.55 -13.86
N ARG A 150 -1.20 -12.07 -14.41
CA ARG A 150 -1.21 -12.74 -15.72
C ARG A 150 -0.81 -11.79 -16.85
N LEU A 151 -1.30 -10.54 -16.81
CA LEU A 151 -0.92 -9.51 -17.78
C LEU A 151 0.56 -9.12 -17.62
N LEU A 152 1.04 -8.98 -16.39
CA LEU A 152 2.44 -8.69 -16.11
C LEU A 152 3.39 -9.82 -16.57
N ILE A 153 2.97 -11.08 -16.48
CA ILE A 153 3.73 -12.22 -17.02
C ILE A 153 3.81 -12.16 -18.55
N ARG A 154 2.74 -11.76 -19.22
CA ARG A 154 2.71 -11.60 -20.68
C ARG A 154 3.52 -10.40 -21.16
N GLU A 155 3.49 -9.30 -20.42
CA GLU A 155 4.15 -8.04 -20.75
C GLU A 155 5.02 -7.56 -19.56
N PRO A 156 6.15 -8.25 -19.28
CA PRO A 156 6.95 -8.04 -18.07
C PRO A 156 7.66 -6.66 -18.02
N HIS A 157 7.67 -5.93 -19.13
CA HIS A 157 8.20 -4.58 -19.25
C HIS A 157 7.16 -3.48 -18.94
N LYS A 158 5.90 -3.86 -18.59
CA LYS A 158 4.82 -2.93 -18.24
C LYS A 158 4.36 -3.02 -16.77
N PRO A 159 5.27 -3.04 -15.77
CA PRO A 159 4.86 -3.04 -14.36
C PRO A 159 4.06 -1.78 -13.99
N TYR A 160 4.31 -0.66 -14.67
CA TYR A 160 3.57 0.60 -14.48
C TYR A 160 2.08 0.51 -14.85
N LEU A 161 1.62 -0.56 -15.50
CA LEU A 161 0.22 -0.86 -15.80
C LEU A 161 -0.31 -2.06 -15.02
N TYR A 162 0.51 -3.10 -14.86
CA TYR A 162 0.04 -4.42 -14.45
C TYR A 162 0.56 -4.90 -13.09
N ALA A 163 1.52 -4.18 -12.45
CA ALA A 163 1.85 -4.43 -11.05
C ALA A 163 0.58 -4.29 -10.19
N ILE A 164 0.43 -5.10 -9.17
CA ILE A 164 -0.82 -5.19 -8.40
C ILE A 164 -1.25 -3.85 -7.81
N ASP A 165 -0.29 -3.01 -7.41
CA ASP A 165 -0.52 -1.67 -6.86
C ASP A 165 -0.86 -0.59 -7.91
N LYS A 166 -0.85 -0.95 -9.18
CA LYS A 166 -1.35 -0.16 -10.31
C LYS A 166 -2.67 -0.73 -10.82
N TYR A 167 -2.70 -2.05 -10.95
CA TYR A 167 -3.86 -2.73 -11.51
C TYR A 167 -5.10 -2.67 -10.61
N TRP A 168 -4.93 -2.39 -9.33
CA TRP A 168 -6.05 -2.22 -8.38
C TRP A 168 -6.73 -0.84 -8.41
N PHE A 169 -6.24 0.17 -9.17
CA PHE A 169 -6.80 1.52 -9.16
C PHE A 169 -8.30 1.55 -9.49
N HIS A 170 -8.74 0.80 -10.49
CA HIS A 170 -10.16 0.73 -10.84
C HIS A 170 -11.05 0.17 -9.72
N LEU A 171 -10.50 -0.64 -8.82
CA LEU A 171 -11.21 -1.10 -7.64
C LEU A 171 -11.38 0.03 -6.60
N GLN A 172 -10.36 0.88 -6.45
CA GLN A 172 -10.42 2.02 -5.53
C GLN A 172 -11.48 3.04 -5.93
N GLU A 173 -11.75 3.20 -7.25
CA GLU A 173 -12.75 4.12 -7.77
C GLU A 173 -14.19 3.71 -7.38
N ILE A 174 -14.47 2.43 -7.29
CA ILE A 174 -15.83 1.89 -7.12
C ILE A 174 -16.09 1.23 -5.76
N HIS A 175 -15.05 0.88 -5.00
CA HIS A 175 -15.14 0.18 -3.73
C HIS A 175 -14.67 1.04 -2.55
N LYS A 176 -14.82 0.53 -1.31
CA LYS A 176 -14.53 1.26 -0.05
C LYS A 176 -13.06 1.08 0.35
N TRP A 177 -12.19 1.81 -0.34
CA TRP A 177 -10.75 1.84 -0.05
C TRP A 177 -10.37 3.12 0.67
N TYR A 178 -9.78 2.97 1.85
CA TYR A 178 -9.38 4.08 2.70
C TYR A 178 -7.87 4.08 2.94
N LEU A 179 -7.30 5.26 3.03
CA LEU A 179 -5.93 5.49 3.48
C LEU A 179 -5.99 6.15 4.86
N ILE A 180 -5.31 5.57 5.83
CA ILE A 180 -5.25 6.10 7.19
C ILE A 180 -4.51 7.44 7.21
N THR A 181 -5.10 8.44 7.86
CA THR A 181 -4.54 9.79 7.99
C THR A 181 -4.54 10.26 9.45
N PRO A 182 -3.64 11.20 9.81
CA PRO A 182 -2.56 11.77 9.00
C PRO A 182 -1.51 10.74 8.60
N LEU A 183 -0.83 10.99 7.46
CA LEU A 183 0.14 10.04 6.89
C LEU A 183 1.37 9.91 7.80
N THR A 184 1.55 8.74 8.36
CA THR A 184 2.65 8.42 9.30
C THR A 184 3.39 7.14 8.95
N VAL A 185 3.09 6.57 7.78
CA VAL A 185 3.67 5.29 7.35
C VAL A 185 4.26 5.44 5.94
N VAL A 186 5.51 5.01 5.80
CA VAL A 186 6.27 5.10 4.54
C VAL A 186 7.00 3.80 4.26
N GLN A 187 7.60 3.70 3.09
CA GLN A 187 8.67 2.73 2.83
C GLN A 187 9.99 3.31 3.35
N ARG A 188 10.74 2.52 4.09
CA ARG A 188 12.10 2.82 4.51
C ARG A 188 13.00 3.08 3.30
N GLU A 189 13.84 4.10 3.37
CA GLU A 189 14.90 4.29 2.38
C GLU A 189 15.85 3.08 2.40
N ASP A 190 15.99 2.42 1.26
CA ASP A 190 16.78 1.20 1.13
C ASP A 190 17.02 0.85 -0.34
N TYR A 191 17.85 -0.17 -0.58
CA TYR A 191 18.00 -0.77 -1.91
C TYR A 191 16.77 -1.57 -2.29
N SER A 192 16.11 -1.22 -3.40
CA SER A 192 14.97 -1.96 -3.93
C SER A 192 15.43 -3.16 -4.76
N ASP A 193 15.04 -4.36 -4.34
CA ASP A 193 15.28 -5.59 -5.11
C ASP A 193 14.49 -5.64 -6.42
N ILE A 194 13.41 -4.87 -6.54
CA ILE A 194 12.58 -4.75 -7.74
C ILE A 194 13.19 -3.74 -8.71
N GLU A 195 13.50 -2.52 -8.23
CA GLU A 195 13.99 -1.42 -9.06
C GLU A 195 15.50 -1.46 -9.29
N LYS A 196 16.23 -2.31 -8.55
CA LYS A 196 17.69 -2.50 -8.64
C LYS A 196 18.49 -1.21 -8.37
N ARG A 197 17.98 -0.37 -7.47
CA ARG A 197 18.62 0.89 -7.06
C ARG A 197 18.19 1.28 -5.65
N PRO A 198 18.93 2.17 -4.95
CA PRO A 198 18.43 2.83 -3.74
C PRO A 198 17.15 3.62 -4.06
N THR A 199 16.16 3.54 -3.19
CA THR A 199 14.87 4.24 -3.32
C THR A 199 14.51 4.94 -2.02
N ASN A 200 13.93 6.13 -2.14
CA ASN A 200 13.32 6.86 -1.05
C ASN A 200 12.00 7.48 -1.54
N TYR A 201 10.90 6.96 -1.06
CA TYR A 201 9.55 7.42 -1.43
C TYR A 201 8.88 8.21 -0.31
N SER A 202 9.55 8.43 0.84
CA SER A 202 8.96 9.05 2.03
C SER A 202 8.30 10.38 1.73
N ARG A 203 8.96 11.27 0.98
CA ARG A 203 8.38 12.56 0.61
C ARG A 203 7.09 12.42 -0.20
N ALA A 204 7.06 11.49 -1.16
CA ALA A 204 5.86 11.24 -1.97
C ALA A 204 4.74 10.57 -1.17
N MET A 205 5.08 9.71 -0.22
CA MET A 205 4.11 9.00 0.60
C MET A 205 3.53 9.84 1.73
N LEU A 206 4.25 10.89 2.18
CA LEU A 206 3.78 11.82 3.21
C LEU A 206 3.09 13.07 2.63
N ASP A 207 3.10 13.25 1.32
CA ASP A 207 2.46 14.36 0.62
C ASP A 207 1.13 13.88 0.00
N LEU A 208 0.02 14.08 0.73
CA LEU A 208 -1.31 13.62 0.32
C LEU A 208 -1.79 14.33 -0.95
N ASP A 209 -1.57 15.64 -1.05
CA ASP A 209 -2.02 16.52 -2.14
C ASP A 209 -1.07 16.56 -3.32
N LYS A 210 0.13 15.99 -3.17
CA LYS A 210 1.19 16.06 -4.19
C LYS A 210 1.59 17.49 -4.57
N GLU A 211 1.52 18.42 -3.62
CA GLU A 211 1.88 19.84 -3.86
C GLU A 211 3.28 19.98 -4.45
N ALA A 212 4.25 19.27 -3.87
CA ALA A 212 5.62 19.28 -4.33
C ALA A 212 5.80 18.75 -5.77
N PHE A 213 4.86 17.92 -6.26
CA PHE A 213 4.86 17.38 -7.62
C PHE A 213 4.14 18.33 -8.58
N PHE A 214 2.98 18.83 -8.20
CA PHE A 214 2.14 19.65 -9.09
C PHE A 214 2.61 21.11 -9.18
N LYS A 215 3.12 21.71 -8.11
CA LYS A 215 3.56 23.12 -8.10
C LYS A 215 4.55 23.46 -9.22
N PRO A 216 5.64 22.71 -9.48
CA PRO A 216 6.54 23.01 -10.60
C PRO A 216 5.89 22.88 -11.98
N LEU A 217 4.92 21.95 -12.11
CA LEU A 217 4.19 21.78 -13.39
C LEU A 217 3.25 22.95 -13.65
N MET A 218 2.54 23.44 -12.62
CA MET A 218 1.66 24.60 -12.70
C MET A 218 2.45 25.87 -13.01
N GLU A 219 3.60 26.08 -12.35
CA GLU A 219 4.48 27.22 -12.63
C GLU A 219 5.02 27.21 -14.06
N LYS A 220 5.36 26.01 -14.58
CA LYS A 220 5.81 25.86 -15.96
C LYS A 220 4.68 26.15 -16.96
N ALA A 221 3.48 25.68 -16.69
CA ALA A 221 2.29 25.95 -17.52
C ALA A 221 1.97 27.44 -17.54
N ALA A 222 1.92 28.10 -16.39
CA ALA A 222 1.66 29.53 -16.29
C ALA A 222 2.71 30.39 -17.05
N LYS A 223 4.00 30.01 -16.96
CA LYS A 223 5.06 30.68 -17.74
C LYS A 223 4.92 30.47 -19.25
N ALA A 224 4.41 29.31 -19.68
CA ALA A 224 4.17 29.04 -21.11
C ALA A 224 2.98 29.87 -21.64
N GLU A 225 1.89 29.99 -20.86
CA GLU A 225 0.74 30.82 -21.22
C GLU A 225 1.11 32.30 -21.34
N LEU A 226 1.87 32.83 -20.37
CA LEU A 226 2.36 34.22 -20.43
C LEU A 226 3.23 34.47 -21.67
N ARG A 227 4.04 33.54 -22.12
CA ARG A 227 4.84 33.67 -23.35
C ARG A 227 3.98 33.70 -24.62
N ASN A 228 2.83 33.01 -24.63
CA ASN A 228 1.91 32.97 -25.77
C ASN A 228 1.03 34.23 -25.86
N LEU A 229 0.92 35.01 -24.79
CA LEU A 229 0.16 36.26 -24.75
C LEU A 229 1.00 37.49 -25.10
N THR A 230 2.30 37.36 -25.25
CA THR A 230 3.24 38.44 -25.55
C THR A 230 3.70 38.49 -27.03
N PHE A 231 2.92 37.85 -27.93
CA PHE A 231 3.10 37.97 -29.40
C PHE A 231 1.86 38.51 -30.08
#